data_e0af9d3afa5b83bcedc4c238e5ee9035
#
_entry.id   e0af9d3afa5b83bcedc4c238e5ee9035
#
_cell.length_a   1.000
_cell.length_b   1.000
_cell.length_c   1.000
_cell.angle_alpha   90.00
_cell.angle_beta   90.00
_cell.angle_gamma   90.00
#
_symmetry.space_group_name_H-M   'P 1'
#
loop_
_entity.id
_entity.type
_entity.pdbx_description
1 polymer ?
#
loop_
_entity_poly.entity_id
_entity_poly.type
_entity_poly.pdbx_seq_one_letter_code
_entity_poly.pdbx_strand_id
1 'polypeptide(L)'
;MREKEVETSELALKDITNPEERASLLYLLADGYASLGKYDSALASMNESIQLLPKLNSLVSKVDVLQSAVTLLESMGAYEEALDYSERLATLPDDGTGLQSCFSAGDKAELAFVTHDNASFKLQAPKAIQLCDGGGYKVISLSIKALDAIDRLNDVSDPDALHGALRVMAEFAKANDQSDYRVRLAHAIANRYLAMGQPAVAIQYAEHAIQWANPSGTIQSRQQASEIMAKVLRAEGKLEQALNYANQSNSLWTELLEDQTKKGLAYERMKFRVQDQSVQLKLLEQINQLLRSERQLQERNKRDLELLVLVTGLLLAFVSIWGIRTWRQKNDFRTYSQVDGLTKISNRAHFINCAHHAFKDARGSISIVLFDMDEFKQINDTYAHAAGDWVLRTVGSTITGCLRSHDLFGRLGGEEFAICLPHTSEQEAAALAERCRAAIESIDSTPSGHRFSLSASFGIAVRPPGGTAGFEEVLAEADKALYDAKHLGRNRVVPHGGVSGQSSLVA
;
A
#
# COMPACT_ATOMS: atom_id res chain seq x y z
N MET A 1 -9.31 -21.50 -17.22
CA MET A 1 -10.42 -20.64 -17.67
C MET A 1 -10.41 -19.32 -16.87
N ARG A 2 -10.54 -19.37 -15.56
CA ARG A 2 -10.55 -18.16 -14.68
C ARG A 2 -9.33 -17.24 -14.81
N GLU A 3 -8.14 -17.78 -14.98
CA GLU A 3 -6.92 -16.97 -15.14
C GLU A 3 -6.97 -16.07 -16.40
N LYS A 4 -7.49 -16.60 -17.51
CA LYS A 4 -7.71 -15.82 -18.73
C LYS A 4 -8.80 -14.76 -18.59
N GLU A 5 -9.84 -15.03 -17.79
CA GLU A 5 -10.90 -14.07 -17.50
C GLU A 5 -10.33 -12.89 -16.69
N VAL A 6 -9.50 -13.16 -15.70
CA VAL A 6 -8.81 -12.13 -14.92
C VAL A 6 -7.89 -11.30 -15.81
N GLU A 7 -7.03 -11.94 -16.63
CA GLU A 7 -6.13 -11.21 -17.57
C GLU A 7 -6.91 -10.33 -18.55
N THR A 8 -8.03 -10.84 -19.10
CA THR A 8 -8.87 -10.06 -20.00
C THR A 8 -9.49 -8.86 -19.29
N SER A 9 -9.95 -9.06 -18.06
CA SER A 9 -10.54 -8.00 -17.24
C SER A 9 -9.51 -6.95 -16.83
N GLU A 10 -8.28 -7.34 -16.51
CA GLU A 10 -7.15 -6.41 -16.25
C GLU A 10 -6.85 -5.52 -17.46
N LEU A 11 -6.87 -6.10 -18.66
CA LEU A 11 -6.65 -5.35 -19.89
C LEU A 11 -7.78 -4.35 -20.13
N ALA A 12 -9.04 -4.79 -19.98
CA ALA A 12 -10.21 -3.93 -20.12
C ALA A 12 -10.21 -2.76 -19.14
N LEU A 13 -9.77 -3.00 -17.89
CA LEU A 13 -9.74 -1.97 -16.85
C LEU A 13 -8.90 -0.73 -17.19
N LYS A 14 -7.89 -0.89 -18.08
CA LYS A 14 -6.99 0.21 -18.49
C LYS A 14 -7.71 1.29 -19.32
N ASP A 15 -8.70 0.90 -20.08
CA ASP A 15 -9.40 1.78 -21.03
C ASP A 15 -10.75 2.28 -20.48
N ILE A 16 -11.24 1.72 -19.37
CA ILE A 16 -12.53 2.08 -18.78
C ILE A 16 -12.39 3.33 -17.90
N THR A 17 -13.07 4.40 -18.31
CA THR A 17 -13.15 5.67 -17.56
C THR A 17 -14.49 5.88 -16.86
N ASN A 18 -15.55 5.18 -17.30
CA ASN A 18 -16.87 5.24 -16.68
C ASN A 18 -16.82 4.62 -15.27
N PRO A 19 -17.19 5.35 -14.20
CA PRO A 19 -17.16 4.84 -12.84
C PRO A 19 -18.00 3.57 -12.61
N GLU A 20 -19.17 3.46 -13.26
CA GLU A 20 -20.08 2.29 -13.12
C GLU A 20 -19.42 1.04 -13.69
N GLU A 21 -18.95 1.12 -14.94
CA GLU A 21 -18.29 0.00 -15.61
C GLU A 21 -16.99 -0.39 -14.91
N ARG A 22 -16.24 0.62 -14.44
CA ARG A 22 -15.00 0.40 -13.70
C ARG A 22 -15.25 -0.32 -12.38
N ALA A 23 -16.25 0.12 -11.61
CA ALA A 23 -16.62 -0.52 -10.37
C ALA A 23 -17.10 -1.96 -10.58
N SER A 24 -17.92 -2.19 -11.63
CA SER A 24 -18.38 -3.53 -12.00
C SER A 24 -17.24 -4.47 -12.35
N LEU A 25 -16.24 -3.98 -13.08
CA LEU A 25 -15.09 -4.81 -13.43
C LEU A 25 -14.17 -5.07 -12.24
N LEU A 26 -14.01 -4.10 -11.35
CA LEU A 26 -13.17 -4.23 -10.16
C LEU A 26 -13.72 -5.25 -9.16
N TYR A 27 -15.03 -5.28 -8.92
CA TYR A 27 -15.57 -6.30 -8.01
C TYR A 27 -15.49 -7.71 -8.63
N LEU A 28 -15.67 -7.85 -9.94
CA LEU A 28 -15.44 -9.12 -10.63
C LEU A 28 -13.98 -9.56 -10.58
N LEU A 29 -13.04 -8.61 -10.71
CA LEU A 29 -11.62 -8.88 -10.53
C LEU A 29 -11.30 -9.29 -9.10
N ALA A 30 -11.93 -8.69 -8.09
CA ALA A 30 -11.74 -9.07 -6.70
C ALA A 30 -12.13 -10.54 -6.47
N ASP A 31 -13.27 -10.99 -6.98
CA ASP A 31 -13.70 -12.39 -6.92
C ASP A 31 -12.76 -13.32 -7.73
N GLY A 32 -12.39 -12.90 -8.94
CA GLY A 32 -11.44 -13.63 -9.79
C GLY A 32 -10.09 -13.84 -9.11
N TYR A 33 -9.50 -12.80 -8.54
CA TYR A 33 -8.24 -12.89 -7.80
C TYR A 33 -8.36 -13.75 -6.54
N ALA A 34 -9.44 -13.61 -5.76
CA ALA A 34 -9.68 -14.42 -4.59
C ALA A 34 -9.75 -15.91 -4.95
N SER A 35 -10.44 -16.25 -6.05
CA SER A 35 -10.54 -17.62 -6.54
C SER A 35 -9.22 -18.21 -7.06
N LEU A 36 -8.25 -17.36 -7.40
CA LEU A 36 -6.88 -17.73 -7.79
C LEU A 36 -5.89 -17.71 -6.61
N GLY A 37 -6.35 -17.43 -5.39
CA GLY A 37 -5.50 -17.29 -4.21
C GLY A 37 -4.62 -16.04 -4.18
N LYS A 38 -4.90 -15.06 -5.07
CA LYS A 38 -4.19 -13.77 -5.16
C LYS A 38 -4.85 -12.71 -4.25
N TYR A 39 -4.86 -12.94 -2.95
CA TYR A 39 -5.67 -12.19 -1.98
C TYR A 39 -5.28 -10.71 -1.84
N ASP A 40 -3.98 -10.37 -1.97
CA ASP A 40 -3.53 -8.96 -1.98
C ASP A 40 -4.15 -8.18 -3.16
N SER A 41 -4.23 -8.80 -4.34
CA SER A 41 -4.84 -8.20 -5.52
C SER A 41 -6.37 -8.12 -5.39
N ALA A 42 -7.00 -9.14 -4.81
CA ALA A 42 -8.43 -9.14 -4.53
C ALA A 42 -8.83 -7.97 -3.63
N LEU A 43 -8.11 -7.78 -2.52
CA LEU A 43 -8.34 -6.67 -1.59
C LEU A 43 -8.05 -5.30 -2.21
N ALA A 44 -7.03 -5.21 -3.07
CA ALA A 44 -6.73 -3.97 -3.79
C ALA A 44 -7.87 -3.57 -4.74
N SER A 45 -8.38 -4.54 -5.54
CA SER A 45 -9.51 -4.32 -6.45
C SER A 45 -10.79 -3.96 -5.69
N MET A 46 -11.08 -4.65 -4.59
CA MET A 46 -12.19 -4.32 -3.70
C MET A 46 -12.09 -2.88 -3.18
N ASN A 47 -10.94 -2.49 -2.64
CA ASN A 47 -10.74 -1.13 -2.13
C ASN A 47 -10.92 -0.07 -3.21
N GLU A 48 -10.41 -0.30 -4.42
CA GLU A 48 -10.60 0.62 -5.53
C GLU A 48 -12.09 0.74 -5.92
N SER A 49 -12.84 -0.37 -5.95
CA SER A 49 -14.28 -0.35 -6.22
C SER A 49 -15.07 0.43 -5.15
N ILE A 50 -14.71 0.26 -3.87
CA ILE A 50 -15.30 0.99 -2.74
C ILE A 50 -15.05 2.50 -2.85
N GLN A 51 -13.87 2.92 -3.29
CA GLN A 51 -13.55 4.34 -3.50
C GLN A 51 -14.40 4.99 -4.61
N LEU A 52 -14.98 4.19 -5.50
CA LEU A 52 -15.89 4.66 -6.54
C LEU A 52 -17.34 4.83 -6.05
N LEU A 53 -17.75 4.22 -4.92
CA LEU A 53 -19.12 4.28 -4.40
C LEU A 53 -19.75 5.68 -4.43
N PRO A 54 -19.08 6.78 -4.02
CA PRO A 54 -19.66 8.12 -4.06
C PRO A 54 -19.95 8.63 -5.49
N LYS A 55 -19.32 8.01 -6.50
CA LYS A 55 -19.43 8.40 -7.92
C LYS A 55 -20.45 7.54 -8.67
N LEU A 56 -20.96 6.47 -8.04
CA LEU A 56 -21.95 5.58 -8.64
C LEU A 56 -23.34 6.17 -8.49
N ASN A 57 -24.14 6.10 -9.56
CA ASN A 57 -25.52 6.50 -9.56
C ASN A 57 -26.48 5.29 -9.46
N SER A 58 -26.08 4.15 -10.06
CA SER A 58 -26.83 2.91 -10.04
C SER A 58 -26.88 2.29 -8.64
N LEU A 59 -28.09 2.02 -8.14
CA LEU A 59 -28.27 1.28 -6.88
C LEU A 59 -27.70 -0.14 -6.99
N VAL A 60 -27.93 -0.80 -8.13
CA VAL A 60 -27.42 -2.17 -8.38
C VAL A 60 -25.91 -2.19 -8.27
N SER A 61 -25.21 -1.25 -8.94
CA SER A 61 -23.74 -1.18 -8.85
C SER A 61 -23.24 -0.94 -7.42
N LYS A 62 -23.95 -0.13 -6.63
CA LYS A 62 -23.60 0.09 -5.21
C LYS A 62 -23.80 -1.17 -4.38
N VAL A 63 -24.89 -1.90 -4.62
CA VAL A 63 -25.17 -3.18 -3.97
C VAL A 63 -24.10 -4.19 -4.31
N ASP A 64 -23.76 -4.37 -5.59
CA ASP A 64 -22.76 -5.33 -6.05
C ASP A 64 -21.40 -5.07 -5.42
N VAL A 65 -20.96 -3.81 -5.38
CA VAL A 65 -19.68 -3.42 -4.76
C VAL A 65 -19.66 -3.72 -3.25
N LEU A 66 -20.73 -3.35 -2.53
CA LEU A 66 -20.79 -3.60 -1.08
C LEU A 66 -20.90 -5.08 -0.77
N GLN A 67 -21.71 -5.83 -1.55
CA GLN A 67 -21.86 -7.28 -1.39
C GLN A 67 -20.54 -8.02 -1.67
N SER A 68 -19.82 -7.64 -2.71
CA SER A 68 -18.48 -8.20 -2.98
C SER A 68 -17.53 -7.96 -1.81
N ALA A 69 -17.60 -6.77 -1.18
CA ALA A 69 -16.78 -6.47 -0.01
C ALA A 69 -17.16 -7.38 1.19
N VAL A 70 -18.46 -7.55 1.47
CA VAL A 70 -18.92 -8.45 2.54
C VAL A 70 -18.41 -9.87 2.30
N THR A 71 -18.63 -10.43 1.11
CA THR A 71 -18.25 -11.80 0.77
C THR A 71 -16.73 -12.02 0.86
N LEU A 72 -15.95 -11.07 0.35
CA LEU A 72 -14.49 -11.17 0.39
C LEU A 72 -13.96 -11.13 1.82
N LEU A 73 -14.42 -10.17 2.63
CA LEU A 73 -13.99 -9.99 4.02
C LEU A 73 -14.43 -11.17 4.90
N GLU A 74 -15.65 -11.68 4.71
CA GLU A 74 -16.11 -12.90 5.37
C GLU A 74 -15.19 -14.09 5.05
N SER A 75 -14.85 -14.27 3.77
CA SER A 75 -13.94 -15.35 3.34
C SER A 75 -12.56 -15.26 3.98
N MET A 76 -12.16 -14.07 4.45
CA MET A 76 -10.89 -13.80 5.13
C MET A 76 -10.98 -13.85 6.65
N GLY A 77 -12.18 -14.07 7.19
CA GLY A 77 -12.43 -14.07 8.64
C GLY A 77 -12.54 -12.67 9.26
N ALA A 78 -12.64 -11.62 8.45
CA ALA A 78 -12.80 -10.24 8.89
C ALA A 78 -14.28 -9.89 9.10
N TYR A 79 -14.90 -10.57 10.06
CA TYR A 79 -16.36 -10.55 10.25
C TYR A 79 -16.90 -9.21 10.73
N GLU A 80 -16.16 -8.48 11.54
CA GLU A 80 -16.57 -7.15 12.03
C GLU A 80 -16.65 -6.16 10.88
N GLU A 81 -15.64 -6.14 10.02
CA GLU A 81 -15.61 -5.27 8.84
C GLU A 81 -16.64 -5.70 7.79
N ALA A 82 -16.88 -7.00 7.61
CA ALA A 82 -17.93 -7.51 6.74
C ALA A 82 -19.31 -7.03 7.22
N LEU A 83 -19.56 -7.06 8.54
CA LEU A 83 -20.79 -6.55 9.13
C LEU A 83 -20.97 -5.05 8.89
N ASP A 84 -19.92 -4.23 9.01
CA ASP A 84 -19.96 -2.79 8.71
C ASP A 84 -20.43 -2.53 7.26
N TYR A 85 -19.87 -3.28 6.30
CA TYR A 85 -20.30 -3.14 4.90
C TYR A 85 -21.73 -3.62 4.67
N SER A 86 -22.18 -4.68 5.35
CA SER A 86 -23.57 -5.13 5.32
C SER A 86 -24.54 -4.10 5.93
N GLU A 87 -24.13 -3.40 7.00
CA GLU A 87 -24.89 -2.28 7.57
C GLU A 87 -24.99 -1.09 6.60
N ARG A 88 -23.90 -0.74 5.94
CA ARG A 88 -23.88 0.29 4.90
C ARG A 88 -24.79 -0.07 3.74
N LEU A 89 -24.86 -1.34 3.35
CA LEU A 89 -25.76 -1.86 2.34
C LEU A 89 -27.22 -1.64 2.74
N ALA A 90 -27.57 -1.89 4.01
CA ALA A 90 -28.92 -1.63 4.54
C ALA A 90 -29.31 -0.14 4.52
N THR A 91 -28.34 0.79 4.51
CA THR A 91 -28.61 2.25 4.48
C THR A 91 -28.82 2.79 3.07
N LEU A 92 -28.63 1.99 2.03
CA LEU A 92 -28.90 2.40 0.66
C LEU A 92 -30.39 2.67 0.45
N PRO A 93 -30.75 3.63 -0.42
CA PRO A 93 -32.15 3.92 -0.74
C PRO A 93 -32.86 2.66 -1.26
N ASP A 94 -34.10 2.44 -0.85
CA ASP A 94 -34.91 1.37 -1.40
C ASP A 94 -35.54 1.82 -2.72
N ASP A 95 -35.32 1.04 -3.78
CA ASP A 95 -35.91 1.26 -5.11
C ASP A 95 -37.24 0.48 -5.31
N GLY A 96 -37.72 -0.14 -4.22
CA GLY A 96 -38.91 -0.99 -4.24
C GLY A 96 -38.65 -2.45 -4.60
N THR A 97 -37.37 -2.83 -4.91
CA THR A 97 -36.98 -4.23 -5.15
C THR A 97 -36.70 -5.00 -3.86
N GLY A 98 -36.34 -4.29 -2.78
CA GLY A 98 -35.93 -4.89 -1.52
C GLY A 98 -34.58 -5.64 -1.58
N LEU A 99 -33.82 -5.45 -2.67
CA LEU A 99 -32.57 -6.16 -2.92
C LEU A 99 -31.57 -5.94 -1.78
N GLN A 100 -31.29 -4.67 -1.44
CA GLN A 100 -30.36 -4.29 -0.39
C GLN A 100 -30.78 -4.83 0.98
N SER A 101 -32.08 -4.85 1.24
CA SER A 101 -32.64 -5.36 2.50
C SER A 101 -32.49 -6.88 2.62
N CYS A 102 -32.69 -7.61 1.51
CA CYS A 102 -32.47 -9.05 1.45
C CYS A 102 -30.99 -9.39 1.67
N PHE A 103 -30.07 -8.76 0.93
CA PHE A 103 -28.63 -9.01 1.06
C PHE A 103 -28.15 -8.70 2.48
N SER A 104 -28.42 -7.49 3.00
CA SER A 104 -27.97 -7.13 4.34
C SER A 104 -28.53 -8.05 5.44
N ALA A 105 -29.80 -8.47 5.33
CA ALA A 105 -30.36 -9.40 6.29
C ALA A 105 -29.75 -10.81 6.15
N GLY A 106 -29.50 -11.23 4.91
CA GLY A 106 -28.81 -12.49 4.60
C GLY A 106 -27.40 -12.52 5.17
N ASP A 107 -26.60 -11.51 4.90
CA ASP A 107 -25.23 -11.38 5.42
C ASP A 107 -25.20 -11.40 6.95
N LYS A 108 -26.11 -10.64 7.61
CA LYS A 108 -26.18 -10.64 9.09
C LYS A 108 -26.52 -12.02 9.66
N ALA A 109 -27.39 -12.76 8.98
CA ALA A 109 -27.69 -14.12 9.39
C ALA A 109 -26.50 -15.05 9.17
N GLU A 110 -25.83 -14.95 8.02
CA GLU A 110 -24.65 -15.78 7.72
C GLU A 110 -23.49 -15.47 8.65
N LEU A 111 -23.17 -14.20 8.87
CA LEU A 111 -22.10 -13.77 9.80
C LEU A 111 -22.40 -14.26 11.22
N ALA A 112 -23.65 -14.15 11.70
CA ALA A 112 -24.04 -14.68 13.01
C ALA A 112 -23.85 -16.20 13.09
N PHE A 113 -24.17 -16.93 12.01
CA PHE A 113 -23.95 -18.38 11.95
C PHE A 113 -22.48 -18.74 12.00
N VAL A 114 -21.63 -18.07 11.21
CA VAL A 114 -20.18 -18.38 11.12
C VAL A 114 -19.44 -17.98 12.40
N THR A 115 -19.88 -16.92 13.07
CA THR A 115 -19.30 -16.48 14.36
C THR A 115 -19.87 -17.24 15.57
N HIS A 116 -20.77 -18.21 15.33
CA HIS A 116 -21.45 -18.99 16.39
C HIS A 116 -22.29 -18.13 17.36
N ASP A 117 -22.76 -16.97 16.91
CA ASP A 117 -23.71 -16.16 17.65
C ASP A 117 -25.14 -16.67 17.39
N ASN A 118 -25.46 -17.77 18.07
CA ASN A 118 -26.76 -18.44 17.91
C ASN A 118 -27.95 -17.55 18.27
N ALA A 119 -27.79 -16.57 19.16
CA ALA A 119 -28.86 -15.66 19.53
C ALA A 119 -29.19 -14.71 18.39
N SER A 120 -28.18 -14.08 17.80
CA SER A 120 -28.33 -13.20 16.64
C SER A 120 -28.80 -14.00 15.42
N PHE A 121 -28.27 -15.21 15.20
CA PHE A 121 -28.71 -16.05 14.07
C PHE A 121 -30.19 -16.37 14.11
N LYS A 122 -30.71 -16.85 15.24
CA LYS A 122 -32.13 -17.17 15.44
C LYS A 122 -33.05 -15.95 15.24
N LEU A 123 -32.55 -14.73 15.48
CA LEU A 123 -33.28 -13.49 15.24
C LEU A 123 -33.25 -13.07 13.77
N GLN A 124 -32.09 -13.20 13.12
CA GLN A 124 -31.86 -12.66 11.77
C GLN A 124 -32.30 -13.63 10.66
N ALA A 125 -32.13 -14.95 10.81
CA ALA A 125 -32.42 -15.91 9.77
C ALA A 125 -33.89 -15.90 9.30
N PRO A 126 -34.91 -15.91 10.19
CA PRO A 126 -36.31 -15.82 9.76
C PRO A 126 -36.63 -14.52 9.03
N LYS A 127 -36.04 -13.40 9.48
CA LYS A 127 -36.20 -12.09 8.85
C LYS A 127 -35.58 -12.07 7.45
N ALA A 128 -34.37 -12.61 7.31
CA ALA A 128 -33.67 -12.69 6.03
C ALA A 128 -34.46 -13.54 5.03
N ILE A 129 -34.94 -14.73 5.45
CA ILE A 129 -35.76 -15.61 4.63
C ILE A 129 -37.03 -14.87 4.14
N GLN A 130 -37.73 -14.20 5.05
CA GLN A 130 -38.93 -13.45 4.70
C GLN A 130 -38.71 -12.34 3.69
N LEU A 131 -37.62 -11.54 3.90
CA LEU A 131 -37.28 -10.43 3.01
C LEU A 131 -36.89 -10.95 1.61
N CYS A 132 -36.03 -12.01 1.58
CA CYS A 132 -35.55 -12.54 0.32
C CYS A 132 -36.64 -13.31 -0.47
N ASP A 133 -37.50 -14.05 0.21
CA ASP A 133 -38.64 -14.71 -0.45
C ASP A 133 -39.66 -13.67 -0.98
N GLY A 134 -39.90 -12.61 -0.21
CA GLY A 134 -40.80 -11.51 -0.62
C GLY A 134 -40.28 -10.72 -1.82
N GLY A 135 -38.97 -10.53 -1.93
CA GLY A 135 -38.32 -9.88 -3.08
C GLY A 135 -38.05 -10.82 -4.26
N GLY A 136 -38.33 -12.13 -4.13
CA GLY A 136 -38.05 -13.11 -5.19
C GLY A 136 -36.58 -13.59 -5.29
N TYR A 137 -35.76 -13.26 -4.31
CA TYR A 137 -34.30 -13.60 -4.27
C TYR A 137 -34.09 -15.03 -3.73
N LYS A 138 -34.59 -16.03 -4.48
CA LYS A 138 -34.66 -17.42 -4.06
C LYS A 138 -33.31 -18.05 -3.69
N VAL A 139 -32.26 -17.71 -4.39
CA VAL A 139 -30.91 -18.28 -4.13
C VAL A 139 -30.44 -17.88 -2.73
N ILE A 140 -30.56 -16.58 -2.37
CA ILE A 140 -30.15 -16.08 -1.06
C ILE A 140 -31.04 -16.67 0.04
N SER A 141 -32.36 -16.66 -0.17
CA SER A 141 -33.29 -17.27 0.77
C SER A 141 -32.96 -18.74 1.02
N LEU A 142 -32.61 -19.49 -0.03
CA LEU A 142 -32.31 -20.92 0.06
C LEU A 142 -31.00 -21.17 0.83
N SER A 143 -29.99 -20.31 0.66
CA SER A 143 -28.75 -20.37 1.45
C SER A 143 -29.03 -20.19 2.95
N ILE A 144 -29.84 -19.19 3.31
CA ILE A 144 -30.18 -18.95 4.72
C ILE A 144 -31.07 -20.08 5.28
N LYS A 145 -32.03 -20.62 4.50
CA LYS A 145 -32.81 -21.80 4.88
C LYS A 145 -31.91 -23.00 5.15
N ALA A 146 -30.85 -23.17 4.37
CA ALA A 146 -29.89 -24.26 4.60
C ALA A 146 -29.13 -24.06 5.92
N LEU A 147 -28.69 -22.85 6.24
CA LEU A 147 -28.04 -22.55 7.51
C LEU A 147 -28.99 -22.77 8.70
N ASP A 148 -30.24 -22.32 8.59
CA ASP A 148 -31.29 -22.57 9.61
C ASP A 148 -31.53 -24.07 9.82
N ALA A 149 -31.61 -24.82 8.72
CA ALA A 149 -31.79 -26.26 8.80
C ALA A 149 -30.57 -26.95 9.43
N ILE A 150 -29.34 -26.49 9.16
CA ILE A 150 -28.10 -27.00 9.77
C ILE A 150 -28.08 -26.68 11.27
N ASP A 151 -28.42 -25.45 11.68
CA ASP A 151 -28.51 -25.08 13.09
C ASP A 151 -29.50 -25.97 13.84
N ARG A 152 -30.69 -26.18 13.30
CA ARG A 152 -31.71 -27.05 13.87
C ARG A 152 -31.31 -28.54 13.91
N LEU A 153 -30.57 -29.03 12.91
CA LEU A 153 -30.04 -30.39 12.93
C LEU A 153 -29.02 -30.64 14.04
N ASN A 154 -28.33 -29.59 14.51
CA ASN A 154 -27.41 -29.68 15.65
C ASN A 154 -28.19 -29.76 17.00
N ASP A 155 -29.45 -29.33 17.04
CA ASP A 155 -30.30 -29.51 18.20
C ASP A 155 -30.91 -30.93 18.20
N VAL A 156 -30.39 -31.79 19.05
CA VAL A 156 -30.84 -33.17 19.16
C VAL A 156 -32.31 -33.25 19.63
N SER A 157 -32.82 -32.24 20.29
CA SER A 157 -34.16 -32.21 20.84
C SER A 157 -35.25 -31.77 19.83
N ASP A 158 -34.87 -31.24 18.66
CA ASP A 158 -35.82 -30.85 17.61
C ASP A 158 -36.26 -32.10 16.76
N PRO A 159 -37.51 -32.58 16.95
CA PRO A 159 -37.97 -33.76 16.22
C PRO A 159 -38.22 -33.49 14.74
N ASP A 160 -38.47 -32.23 14.36
CA ASP A 160 -38.82 -31.84 13.00
C ASP A 160 -37.61 -31.35 12.19
N ALA A 161 -36.42 -31.19 12.82
CA ALA A 161 -35.23 -30.69 12.18
C ALA A 161 -34.87 -31.46 10.91
N LEU A 162 -34.87 -32.79 10.96
CA LEU A 162 -34.52 -33.64 9.82
C LEU A 162 -35.55 -33.47 8.66
N HIS A 163 -36.83 -33.43 8.97
CA HIS A 163 -37.87 -33.20 7.97
C HIS A 163 -37.75 -31.82 7.32
N GLY A 164 -37.40 -30.82 8.11
CA GLY A 164 -37.11 -29.48 7.63
C GLY A 164 -35.93 -29.46 6.64
N ALA A 165 -34.83 -30.06 7.04
CA ALA A 165 -33.60 -30.16 6.24
C ALA A 165 -33.82 -30.89 4.90
N LEU A 166 -34.58 -31.97 4.91
CA LEU A 166 -34.93 -32.71 3.69
C LEU A 166 -35.79 -31.90 2.73
N ARG A 167 -36.71 -31.09 3.24
CA ARG A 167 -37.49 -30.15 2.41
C ARG A 167 -36.59 -29.09 1.74
N VAL A 168 -35.67 -28.48 2.51
CA VAL A 168 -34.73 -27.51 1.97
C VAL A 168 -33.82 -28.17 0.91
N MET A 169 -33.37 -29.40 1.15
CA MET A 169 -32.61 -30.19 0.16
C MET A 169 -33.38 -30.39 -1.14
N ALA A 170 -34.69 -30.68 -1.06
CA ALA A 170 -35.55 -30.83 -2.24
C ALA A 170 -35.76 -29.46 -2.97
N GLU A 171 -35.73 -28.35 -2.26
CA GLU A 171 -35.76 -27.00 -2.87
C GLU A 171 -34.48 -26.73 -3.68
N PHE A 172 -33.30 -27.11 -3.19
CA PHE A 172 -32.04 -27.00 -3.93
C PHE A 172 -32.08 -27.80 -5.25
N ALA A 173 -32.63 -29.02 -5.20
CA ALA A 173 -32.77 -29.83 -6.39
C ALA A 173 -33.68 -29.21 -7.45
N LYS A 174 -34.77 -28.56 -7.03
CA LYS A 174 -35.72 -27.86 -7.93
C LYS A 174 -35.14 -26.55 -8.47
N ALA A 175 -34.35 -25.84 -7.68
CA ALA A 175 -33.72 -24.57 -8.06
C ALA A 175 -32.53 -24.75 -8.99
N ASN A 176 -32.03 -25.99 -9.17
CA ASN A 176 -30.75 -26.28 -9.85
C ASN A 176 -29.60 -25.41 -9.32
N ASP A 177 -29.62 -25.14 -8.03
CA ASP A 177 -28.61 -24.34 -7.33
C ASP A 177 -27.33 -25.16 -7.15
N GLN A 178 -26.20 -24.56 -7.46
CA GLN A 178 -24.88 -25.22 -7.37
C GLN A 178 -24.03 -24.62 -6.23
N SER A 179 -24.65 -23.88 -5.30
CA SER A 179 -23.94 -23.28 -4.16
C SER A 179 -23.39 -24.35 -3.19
N ASP A 180 -22.35 -23.98 -2.46
CA ASP A 180 -21.72 -24.85 -1.44
C ASP A 180 -22.66 -25.17 -0.25
N TYR A 181 -23.72 -24.40 -0.04
CA TYR A 181 -24.71 -24.64 1.02
C TYR A 181 -25.39 -25.99 0.92
N ARG A 182 -25.62 -26.50 -0.31
CA ARG A 182 -26.17 -27.84 -0.49
C ARG A 182 -25.21 -28.92 0.00
N VAL A 183 -23.89 -28.75 -0.16
CA VAL A 183 -22.87 -29.67 0.37
C VAL A 183 -22.87 -29.64 1.90
N ARG A 184 -22.89 -28.45 2.48
CA ARG A 184 -22.95 -28.26 3.94
C ARG A 184 -24.22 -28.89 4.53
N LEU A 185 -25.36 -28.71 3.85
CA LEU A 185 -26.63 -29.30 4.28
C LEU A 185 -26.60 -30.84 4.16
N ALA A 186 -26.11 -31.40 3.06
CA ALA A 186 -25.94 -32.82 2.88
C ALA A 186 -25.03 -33.46 3.94
N HIS A 187 -23.91 -32.79 4.25
CA HIS A 187 -23.01 -33.16 5.34
C HIS A 187 -23.75 -33.23 6.70
N ALA A 188 -24.54 -32.19 7.02
CA ALA A 188 -25.29 -32.11 8.27
C ALA A 188 -26.38 -33.21 8.36
N ILE A 189 -27.11 -33.47 7.26
CA ILE A 189 -28.11 -34.52 7.19
C ILE A 189 -27.45 -35.91 7.38
N ALA A 190 -26.33 -36.16 6.71
CA ALA A 190 -25.59 -37.41 6.87
C ALA A 190 -25.10 -37.64 8.29
N ASN A 191 -24.58 -36.58 8.94
CA ASN A 191 -24.19 -36.62 10.36
C ASN A 191 -25.39 -36.94 11.27
N ARG A 192 -26.55 -36.39 10.99
CA ARG A 192 -27.77 -36.66 11.77
C ARG A 192 -28.21 -38.11 11.65
N TYR A 193 -28.20 -38.69 10.43
CA TYR A 193 -28.50 -40.11 10.23
C TYR A 193 -27.46 -41.04 10.90
N LEU A 194 -26.17 -40.64 10.86
CA LEU A 194 -25.15 -41.37 11.63
C LEU A 194 -25.43 -41.36 13.13
N ALA A 195 -25.79 -40.23 13.71
CA ALA A 195 -26.14 -40.09 15.11
C ALA A 195 -27.37 -40.91 15.50
N MET A 196 -28.29 -41.17 14.54
CA MET A 196 -29.46 -42.05 14.70
C MET A 196 -29.13 -43.54 14.48
N GLY A 197 -27.88 -43.89 14.24
CA GLY A 197 -27.47 -45.27 13.97
C GLY A 197 -27.92 -45.81 12.61
N GLN A 198 -28.13 -44.95 11.63
CA GLN A 198 -28.61 -45.26 10.28
C GLN A 198 -27.57 -44.99 9.19
N PRO A 199 -26.38 -45.65 9.21
CA PRO A 199 -25.31 -45.38 8.26
C PRO A 199 -25.71 -45.71 6.80
N ALA A 200 -26.55 -46.69 6.58
CA ALA A 200 -27.06 -47.04 5.25
C ALA A 200 -27.90 -45.92 4.58
N VAL A 201 -28.50 -45.05 5.36
CA VAL A 201 -29.19 -43.85 4.83
C VAL A 201 -28.20 -42.69 4.72
N ALA A 202 -27.33 -42.52 5.70
CA ALA A 202 -26.33 -41.49 5.72
C ALA A 202 -25.41 -41.48 4.48
N ILE A 203 -25.09 -42.70 3.95
CA ILE A 203 -24.21 -42.82 2.78
C ILE A 203 -24.76 -42.10 1.55
N GLN A 204 -26.07 -42.12 1.33
CA GLN A 204 -26.70 -41.45 0.19
C GLN A 204 -26.45 -39.93 0.20
N TYR A 205 -26.54 -39.32 1.39
CA TYR A 205 -26.27 -37.89 1.54
C TYR A 205 -24.78 -37.57 1.50
N ALA A 206 -23.93 -38.47 1.98
CA ALA A 206 -22.49 -38.34 1.83
C ALA A 206 -22.06 -38.46 0.36
N GLU A 207 -22.68 -39.35 -0.43
CA GLU A 207 -22.48 -39.43 -1.89
C GLU A 207 -22.92 -38.16 -2.61
N HIS A 208 -24.07 -37.61 -2.26
CA HIS A 208 -24.49 -36.30 -2.77
C HIS A 208 -23.49 -35.21 -2.42
N ALA A 209 -22.99 -35.16 -1.20
CA ALA A 209 -21.97 -34.19 -0.81
C ALA A 209 -20.69 -34.32 -1.67
N ILE A 210 -20.20 -35.52 -1.90
CA ILE A 210 -19.05 -35.79 -2.79
C ILE A 210 -19.33 -35.36 -4.23
N GLN A 211 -20.51 -35.73 -4.76
CA GLN A 211 -20.90 -35.39 -6.13
C GLN A 211 -20.97 -33.87 -6.35
N TRP A 212 -21.49 -33.13 -5.38
CA TRP A 212 -21.68 -31.68 -5.48
C TRP A 212 -20.41 -30.89 -5.18
N ALA A 213 -19.53 -31.42 -4.33
CA ALA A 213 -18.25 -30.79 -4.03
C ALA A 213 -17.20 -30.94 -5.16
N ASN A 214 -17.37 -31.85 -6.10
CA ASN A 214 -16.49 -32.11 -7.23
C ASN A 214 -17.18 -31.73 -8.57
N PRO A 215 -16.45 -31.05 -9.49
CA PRO A 215 -15.07 -30.52 -9.48
C PRO A 215 -14.99 -29.02 -9.14
N SER A 216 -16.12 -28.35 -8.88
CA SER A 216 -16.21 -26.89 -8.77
C SER A 216 -16.37 -26.38 -7.34
N GLY A 217 -16.44 -27.25 -6.35
CA GLY A 217 -16.61 -26.89 -4.94
C GLY A 217 -15.37 -26.24 -4.34
N THR A 218 -15.58 -25.40 -3.34
CA THR A 218 -14.50 -24.81 -2.53
C THR A 218 -13.69 -25.91 -1.84
N ILE A 219 -12.46 -25.58 -1.39
CA ILE A 219 -11.61 -26.50 -0.61
C ILE A 219 -12.39 -27.00 0.62
N GLN A 220 -13.13 -26.09 1.29
CA GLN A 220 -13.95 -26.40 2.46
C GLN A 220 -15.04 -27.41 2.15
N SER A 221 -15.81 -27.23 1.06
CA SER A 221 -16.86 -28.16 0.65
C SER A 221 -16.31 -29.53 0.31
N ARG A 222 -15.17 -29.62 -0.40
CA ARG A 222 -14.48 -30.87 -0.70
C ARG A 222 -13.99 -31.57 0.56
N GLN A 223 -13.46 -30.81 1.52
CA GLN A 223 -13.01 -31.32 2.81
C GLN A 223 -14.18 -31.92 3.60
N GLN A 224 -15.28 -31.15 3.76
CA GLN A 224 -16.49 -31.61 4.46
C GLN A 224 -17.12 -32.85 3.83
N ALA A 225 -17.19 -32.88 2.49
CA ALA A 225 -17.71 -34.04 1.78
C ALA A 225 -16.84 -35.28 2.00
N SER A 226 -15.52 -35.15 1.95
CA SER A 226 -14.60 -36.27 2.22
C SER A 226 -14.65 -36.72 3.66
N GLU A 227 -14.78 -35.78 4.61
CA GLU A 227 -14.89 -36.07 6.04
C GLU A 227 -16.15 -36.89 6.36
N ILE A 228 -17.32 -36.47 5.86
CA ILE A 228 -18.57 -37.18 6.12
C ILE A 228 -18.57 -38.57 5.47
N MET A 229 -18.03 -38.67 4.25
CA MET A 229 -17.92 -40.00 3.58
C MET A 229 -17.03 -40.95 4.38
N ALA A 230 -15.89 -40.47 4.91
CA ALA A 230 -15.02 -41.26 5.77
C ALA A 230 -15.75 -41.77 7.04
N LYS A 231 -16.53 -40.87 7.70
CA LYS A 231 -17.33 -41.25 8.90
C LYS A 231 -18.37 -42.30 8.59
N VAL A 232 -19.11 -42.12 7.50
CA VAL A 232 -20.18 -43.04 7.10
C VAL A 232 -19.62 -44.42 6.73
N LEU A 233 -18.58 -44.45 5.88
CA LEU A 233 -17.94 -45.72 5.48
C LEU A 233 -17.33 -46.45 6.67
N ARG A 234 -16.77 -45.72 7.64
CA ARG A 234 -16.29 -46.33 8.90
C ARG A 234 -17.44 -46.98 9.69
N ALA A 235 -18.59 -46.31 9.77
CA ALA A 235 -19.77 -46.85 10.47
C ALA A 235 -20.35 -48.10 9.77
N GLU A 236 -20.17 -48.16 8.45
CA GLU A 236 -20.53 -49.35 7.66
C GLU A 236 -19.50 -50.51 7.69
N GLY A 237 -18.34 -50.28 8.36
CA GLY A 237 -17.26 -51.27 8.41
C GLY A 237 -16.38 -51.33 7.16
N LYS A 238 -16.53 -50.44 6.20
CA LYS A 238 -15.74 -50.32 4.96
C LYS A 238 -14.44 -49.57 5.23
N LEU A 239 -13.56 -50.14 6.08
CA LEU A 239 -12.43 -49.43 6.69
C LEU A 239 -11.39 -48.92 5.69
N GLU A 240 -11.10 -49.67 4.62
CA GLU A 240 -10.12 -49.25 3.60
C GLU A 240 -10.59 -48.01 2.85
N GLN A 241 -11.86 -47.99 2.42
CA GLN A 241 -12.45 -46.86 1.75
C GLN A 241 -12.56 -45.64 2.70
N ALA A 242 -12.93 -45.89 3.96
CA ALA A 242 -12.99 -44.84 4.98
C ALA A 242 -11.63 -44.20 5.20
N LEU A 243 -10.54 -44.97 5.24
CA LEU A 243 -9.17 -44.45 5.38
C LEU A 243 -8.77 -43.60 4.18
N ASN A 244 -9.17 -43.99 2.98
CA ASN A 244 -8.86 -43.22 1.76
C ASN A 244 -9.50 -41.81 1.80
N TYR A 245 -10.80 -41.74 2.15
CA TYR A 245 -11.49 -40.48 2.29
C TYR A 245 -10.99 -39.67 3.50
N ALA A 246 -10.59 -40.30 4.59
CA ALA A 246 -9.99 -39.64 5.73
C ALA A 246 -8.65 -38.96 5.36
N ASN A 247 -7.80 -39.68 4.61
CA ASN A 247 -6.53 -39.12 4.11
C ASN A 247 -6.78 -37.93 3.15
N GLN A 248 -7.78 -38.04 2.27
CA GLN A 248 -8.17 -36.95 1.39
C GLN A 248 -8.68 -35.74 2.18
N SER A 249 -9.53 -35.95 3.19
CA SER A 249 -10.03 -34.91 4.08
C SER A 249 -8.90 -34.23 4.83
N ASN A 250 -7.91 -34.99 5.35
CA ASN A 250 -6.75 -34.41 6.04
C ASN A 250 -5.85 -33.59 5.11
N SER A 251 -5.64 -34.04 3.87
CA SER A 251 -4.91 -33.28 2.86
C SER A 251 -5.60 -31.94 2.55
N LEU A 252 -6.93 -31.99 2.34
CA LEU A 252 -7.75 -30.81 2.09
C LEU A 252 -7.80 -29.88 3.31
N TRP A 253 -7.78 -30.43 4.52
CA TRP A 253 -7.69 -29.65 5.75
C TRP A 253 -6.38 -28.85 5.83
N THR A 254 -5.26 -29.47 5.47
CA THR A 254 -3.95 -28.78 5.41
C THR A 254 -3.98 -27.66 4.37
N GLU A 255 -4.53 -27.94 3.17
CA GLU A 255 -4.70 -26.95 2.12
C GLU A 255 -5.59 -25.77 2.57
N LEU A 256 -6.67 -26.06 3.30
CA LEU A 256 -7.57 -25.04 3.85
C LEU A 256 -6.87 -24.17 4.89
N LEU A 257 -6.06 -24.75 5.78
CA LEU A 257 -5.29 -23.98 6.78
C LEU A 257 -4.26 -23.06 6.13
N GLU A 258 -3.58 -23.56 5.08
CA GLU A 258 -2.65 -22.74 4.30
C GLU A 258 -3.37 -21.59 3.60
N ASP A 259 -4.53 -21.86 3.01
CA ASP A 259 -5.36 -20.86 2.35
C ASP A 259 -5.87 -19.80 3.33
N GLN A 260 -6.38 -20.23 4.50
CA GLN A 260 -6.81 -19.31 5.55
C GLN A 260 -5.64 -18.46 6.08
N THR A 261 -4.45 -19.05 6.21
CA THR A 261 -3.24 -18.31 6.61
C THR A 261 -2.89 -17.23 5.58
N LYS A 262 -2.94 -17.56 4.29
CA LYS A 262 -2.69 -16.60 3.19
C LYS A 262 -3.72 -15.47 3.21
N LYS A 263 -5.00 -15.81 3.41
CA LYS A 263 -6.10 -14.82 3.54
C LYS A 263 -5.87 -13.87 4.72
N GLY A 264 -5.61 -14.42 5.90
CA GLY A 264 -5.34 -13.62 7.10
C GLY A 264 -4.14 -12.70 6.93
N LEU A 265 -3.03 -13.20 6.37
CA LEU A 265 -1.84 -12.39 6.08
C LEU A 265 -2.11 -11.27 5.07
N ALA A 266 -2.88 -11.54 4.01
CA ALA A 266 -3.24 -10.52 3.01
C ALA A 266 -4.13 -9.44 3.64
N TYR A 267 -5.10 -9.85 4.46
CA TYR A 267 -5.96 -8.92 5.19
C TYR A 267 -5.17 -8.04 6.17
N GLU A 268 -4.30 -8.61 6.99
CA GLU A 268 -3.45 -7.86 7.92
C GLU A 268 -2.52 -6.87 7.18
N ARG A 269 -1.93 -7.28 6.05
CA ARG A 269 -1.14 -6.37 5.22
C ARG A 269 -1.97 -5.21 4.68
N MET A 270 -3.20 -5.48 4.23
CA MET A 270 -4.11 -4.44 3.76
C MET A 270 -4.47 -3.48 4.89
N LYS A 271 -4.84 -3.99 6.07
CA LYS A 271 -5.17 -3.21 7.26
C LYS A 271 -4.01 -2.30 7.67
N PHE A 272 -2.80 -2.86 7.73
CA PHE A 272 -1.59 -2.09 8.01
C PHE A 272 -1.36 -0.99 6.96
N ARG A 273 -1.53 -1.30 5.67
CA ARG A 273 -1.37 -0.32 4.57
C ARG A 273 -2.38 0.82 4.66
N VAL A 274 -3.65 0.51 4.94
CA VAL A 274 -4.70 1.51 5.13
C VAL A 274 -4.41 2.39 6.35
N GLN A 275 -3.95 1.78 7.44
CA GLN A 275 -3.56 2.51 8.64
C GLN A 275 -2.36 3.43 8.39
N ASP A 276 -1.33 2.93 7.70
CA ASP A 276 -0.15 3.73 7.32
C ASP A 276 -0.54 4.91 6.43
N GLN A 277 -1.38 4.68 5.40
CA GLN A 277 -1.91 5.76 4.57
C GLN A 277 -2.70 6.78 5.39
N SER A 278 -3.50 6.35 6.35
CA SER A 278 -4.26 7.26 7.22
C SER A 278 -3.35 8.12 8.10
N VAL A 279 -2.27 7.54 8.59
CA VAL A 279 -1.23 8.26 9.36
C VAL A 279 -0.51 9.26 8.46
N GLN A 280 -0.14 8.86 7.25
CA GLN A 280 0.50 9.74 6.26
C GLN A 280 -0.41 10.91 5.88
N LEU A 281 -1.70 10.66 5.65
CA LEU A 281 -2.68 11.72 5.36
C LEU A 281 -2.82 12.69 6.52
N LYS A 282 -2.92 12.21 7.76
CA LYS A 282 -2.96 13.07 8.96
C LYS A 282 -1.69 13.89 9.11
N LEU A 283 -0.53 13.28 8.86
CA LEU A 283 0.76 13.99 8.89
C LEU A 283 0.82 15.09 7.82
N LEU A 284 0.35 14.75 6.60
CA LEU A 284 0.29 15.71 5.48
C LEU A 284 -0.66 16.88 5.79
N GLU A 285 -1.78 16.59 6.45
CA GLU A 285 -2.74 17.58 6.88
C GLU A 285 -2.16 18.49 7.97
N GLN A 286 -1.43 17.92 8.93
CA GLN A 286 -0.70 18.70 9.96
C GLN A 286 0.38 19.59 9.32
N ILE A 287 1.17 19.04 8.40
CA ILE A 287 2.17 19.80 7.65
C ILE A 287 1.51 20.96 6.87
N ASN A 288 0.40 20.67 6.20
CA ASN A 288 -0.35 21.71 5.47
C ASN A 288 -0.92 22.79 6.41
N GLN A 289 -1.38 22.40 7.60
CA GLN A 289 -1.83 23.38 8.61
C GLN A 289 -0.66 24.23 9.12
N LEU A 290 0.50 23.62 9.40
CA LEU A 290 1.71 24.33 9.79
C LEU A 290 2.16 25.30 8.70
N LEU A 291 2.21 24.85 7.44
CA LEU A 291 2.57 25.71 6.31
C LEU A 291 1.58 26.87 6.10
N ARG A 292 0.28 26.63 6.33
CA ARG A 292 -0.72 27.71 6.27
C ARG A 292 -0.53 28.71 7.41
N SER A 293 -0.27 28.23 8.63
CA SER A 293 0.01 29.12 9.78
C SER A 293 1.30 29.91 9.59
N GLU A 294 2.32 29.28 9.04
CA GLU A 294 3.60 29.92 8.71
C GLU A 294 3.44 31.00 7.62
N ARG A 295 2.67 30.70 6.57
CA ARG A 295 2.31 31.71 5.55
C ARG A 295 1.52 32.87 6.14
N GLN A 296 0.56 32.61 7.03
CA GLN A 296 -0.18 33.68 7.70
C GLN A 296 0.70 34.54 8.61
N LEU A 297 1.66 33.92 9.30
CA LEU A 297 2.66 34.62 10.10
C LEU A 297 3.58 35.47 9.20
N GLN A 298 4.04 34.88 8.07
CA GLN A 298 4.85 35.62 7.10
C GLN A 298 4.09 36.78 6.49
N GLU A 299 2.81 36.63 6.16
CA GLU A 299 1.97 37.72 5.64
C GLU A 299 1.70 38.81 6.70
N ARG A 300 1.55 38.43 7.98
CA ARG A 300 1.47 39.39 9.09
C ARG A 300 2.79 40.10 9.27
N ASN A 301 3.89 39.33 9.35
CA ASN A 301 5.22 39.91 9.48
C ASN A 301 5.58 40.83 8.29
N LYS A 302 5.14 40.45 7.08
CA LYS A 302 5.31 41.28 5.89
C LYS A 302 4.53 42.59 6.00
N ARG A 303 3.27 42.52 6.43
CA ARG A 303 2.44 43.73 6.68
C ARG A 303 3.01 44.61 7.80
N ASP A 304 3.46 43.97 8.89
CA ASP A 304 4.08 44.67 10.02
C ASP A 304 5.42 45.28 9.59
N LEU A 305 6.18 44.59 8.73
CA LEU A 305 7.41 45.09 8.13
C LEU A 305 7.12 46.26 7.15
N GLU A 306 6.09 46.16 6.32
CA GLU A 306 5.65 47.22 5.42
C GLU A 306 5.21 48.45 6.22
N LEU A 307 4.45 48.26 7.31
CA LEU A 307 4.09 49.35 8.24
C LEU A 307 5.33 49.91 8.95
N LEU A 308 6.23 49.03 9.41
CA LEU A 308 7.49 49.47 10.02
C LEU A 308 8.38 50.25 9.02
N VAL A 309 8.46 49.75 7.78
CA VAL A 309 9.19 50.42 6.68
C VAL A 309 8.55 51.78 6.35
N LEU A 310 7.21 51.84 6.38
CA LEU A 310 6.47 53.09 6.15
C LEU A 310 6.72 54.10 7.29
N VAL A 311 6.64 53.64 8.55
CA VAL A 311 6.90 54.46 9.74
C VAL A 311 8.38 54.83 9.84
N THR A 312 9.28 53.87 9.58
CA THR A 312 10.72 54.14 9.57
C THR A 312 11.12 54.99 8.36
N GLY A 313 10.46 54.85 7.21
CA GLY A 313 10.63 55.70 6.04
C GLY A 313 10.21 57.16 6.30
N LEU A 314 9.10 57.34 7.00
CA LEU A 314 8.66 58.64 7.48
C LEU A 314 9.61 59.22 8.54
N LEU A 315 10.09 58.40 9.47
CA LEU A 315 11.11 58.77 10.47
C LEU A 315 12.47 59.05 9.82
N LEU A 316 12.89 58.22 8.84
CA LEU A 316 14.13 58.46 8.09
C LEU A 316 14.02 59.63 7.14
N ALA A 317 12.84 59.91 6.54
CA ALA A 317 12.60 61.14 5.82
C ALA A 317 12.70 62.36 6.76
N PHE A 318 12.17 62.23 7.97
CA PHE A 318 12.30 63.28 9.00
C PHE A 318 13.74 63.39 9.51
N VAL A 319 14.43 62.25 9.77
CA VAL A 319 15.84 62.22 10.20
C VAL A 319 16.79 62.55 9.02
N SER A 320 16.43 62.15 7.77
CA SER A 320 17.25 62.52 6.58
C SER A 320 17.19 63.97 6.26
N ILE A 321 16.04 64.62 6.48
CA ILE A 321 15.92 66.09 6.41
C ILE A 321 16.81 66.70 7.49
N TRP A 322 16.98 66.05 8.63
CA TRP A 322 17.86 66.54 9.72
C TRP A 322 19.29 65.97 9.59
N GLY A 323 19.44 64.72 9.07
CA GLY A 323 20.72 64.00 8.99
C GLY A 323 21.53 64.17 7.72
N ILE A 324 20.98 64.84 6.65
CA ILE A 324 21.74 65.28 5.46
C ILE A 324 22.92 66.18 5.82
N ARG A 325 22.87 66.77 7.05
CA ARG A 325 23.97 67.63 7.57
C ARG A 325 25.11 66.85 8.26
N THR A 326 24.87 65.59 8.68
CA THR A 326 25.85 64.84 9.51
C THR A 326 26.46 63.62 8.85
N TRP A 327 25.99 63.18 7.62
CA TRP A 327 26.41 61.94 6.98
C TRP A 327 27.52 62.15 5.95
N ARG A 328 28.69 62.36 6.38
CA ARG A 328 29.93 62.24 5.56
C ARG A 328 31.03 61.46 6.23
N GLN A 329 30.77 60.68 7.23
CA GLN A 329 31.79 59.85 7.84
C GLN A 329 31.29 58.46 8.25
N LYS A 330 31.94 57.50 7.68
CA LYS A 330 32.20 56.11 8.04
C LYS A 330 31.51 55.04 7.21
N ASN A 331 32.37 54.46 6.40
CA ASN A 331 32.24 53.27 5.60
C ASN A 331 32.51 52.01 6.41
N ASP A 332 31.91 50.93 5.91
CA ASP A 332 32.29 49.54 5.92
C ASP A 332 32.15 48.71 7.20
N PHE A 333 31.27 47.71 7.10
CA PHE A 333 31.61 46.30 7.37
C PHE A 333 30.42 45.40 6.97
N ARG A 334 30.56 44.71 5.81
CA ARG A 334 29.74 43.55 5.44
C ARG A 334 30.56 42.29 5.66
N THR A 335 30.30 41.60 6.74
CA THR A 335 30.74 40.21 6.88
C THR A 335 29.54 39.31 6.60
N TYR A 336 29.42 38.81 5.38
CA TYR A 336 28.49 37.71 5.09
C TYR A 336 29.01 36.42 5.73
N SER A 337 28.14 35.72 6.45
CA SER A 337 28.50 34.35 6.85
C SER A 337 28.78 33.54 5.59
N GLN A 338 29.96 33.01 5.42
CA GLN A 338 30.45 32.27 4.27
C GLN A 338 30.30 30.75 4.45
N VAL A 339 29.86 30.32 5.62
CA VAL A 339 29.80 28.92 6.02
C VAL A 339 28.38 28.44 6.29
N ASP A 340 28.10 27.20 6.00
CA ASP A 340 26.86 26.54 6.39
C ASP A 340 26.81 26.33 7.91
N GLY A 341 25.70 26.71 8.53
CA GLY A 341 25.56 26.68 9.99
C GLY A 341 25.67 25.29 10.60
N LEU A 342 25.33 24.24 9.86
CA LEU A 342 25.33 22.85 10.32
C LEU A 342 26.65 22.15 10.04
N THR A 343 27.09 22.17 8.80
CA THR A 343 28.23 21.36 8.33
C THR A 343 29.57 22.05 8.43
N LYS A 344 29.58 23.37 8.64
CA LYS A 344 30.78 24.21 8.74
C LYS A 344 31.64 24.26 7.47
N ILE A 345 31.15 23.76 6.36
CA ILE A 345 31.72 23.96 5.02
C ILE A 345 31.12 25.23 4.39
N SER A 346 31.53 25.55 3.16
CA SER A 346 30.92 26.68 2.46
C SER A 346 29.41 26.53 2.32
N ASN A 347 28.67 27.59 2.60
CA ASN A 347 27.25 27.60 2.28
C ASN A 347 27.06 27.77 0.76
N ARG A 348 25.83 27.56 0.29
CA ARG A 348 25.48 27.65 -1.13
C ARG A 348 25.98 28.94 -1.78
N ALA A 349 25.72 30.11 -1.14
CA ALA A 349 26.07 31.41 -1.71
C ALA A 349 27.59 31.57 -1.85
N HIS A 350 28.35 31.19 -0.84
CA HIS A 350 29.82 31.26 -0.86
C HIS A 350 30.39 30.29 -1.88
N PHE A 351 29.95 29.02 -1.90
CA PHE A 351 30.40 28.04 -2.86
C PHE A 351 30.18 28.47 -4.30
N ILE A 352 28.95 28.90 -4.64
CA ILE A 352 28.64 29.38 -6.00
C ILE A 352 29.53 30.55 -6.39
N ASN A 353 29.71 31.52 -5.49
CA ASN A 353 30.54 32.67 -5.78
C ASN A 353 32.02 32.28 -6.03
N CYS A 354 32.57 31.42 -5.17
CA CYS A 354 33.94 30.90 -5.34
C CYS A 354 34.10 30.07 -6.61
N ALA A 355 33.11 29.23 -6.92
CA ALA A 355 33.11 28.40 -8.13
C ALA A 355 33.03 29.27 -9.40
N HIS A 356 32.21 30.31 -9.43
CA HIS A 356 32.20 31.27 -10.54
C HIS A 356 33.55 31.93 -10.77
N HIS A 357 34.23 32.35 -9.70
CA HIS A 357 35.59 32.89 -9.80
C HIS A 357 36.57 31.88 -10.33
N ALA A 358 36.54 30.64 -9.79
CA ALA A 358 37.41 29.55 -10.26
C ALA A 358 37.17 29.22 -11.75
N PHE A 359 35.91 29.24 -12.22
CA PHE A 359 35.57 29.02 -13.64
C PHE A 359 36.07 30.16 -14.56
N LYS A 360 36.04 31.39 -14.07
CA LYS A 360 36.55 32.54 -14.81
C LYS A 360 38.07 32.54 -14.94
N ASP A 361 38.76 32.11 -13.88
CA ASP A 361 40.22 32.13 -13.81
C ASP A 361 40.88 30.84 -14.38
N ALA A 362 40.14 29.72 -14.47
CA ALA A 362 40.66 28.47 -14.94
C ALA A 362 40.96 28.46 -16.44
N ARG A 363 42.24 28.26 -16.80
CA ARG A 363 42.72 28.07 -18.18
C ARG A 363 42.82 26.61 -18.58
N GLY A 364 42.79 25.69 -17.60
CA GLY A 364 42.78 24.25 -17.78
C GLY A 364 41.38 23.62 -17.61
N SER A 365 41.35 22.30 -17.47
CA SER A 365 40.11 21.59 -17.10
C SER A 365 39.64 22.01 -15.72
N ILE A 366 38.33 22.08 -15.55
CA ILE A 366 37.71 22.30 -14.25
C ILE A 366 36.45 21.43 -14.16
N SER A 367 36.34 20.72 -13.05
CA SER A 367 35.27 19.75 -12.85
C SER A 367 34.33 20.17 -11.73
N ILE A 368 33.06 19.85 -11.88
CA ILE A 368 32.05 19.93 -10.83
C ILE A 368 31.63 18.50 -10.48
N VAL A 369 31.58 18.22 -9.19
CA VAL A 369 31.01 17.01 -8.64
C VAL A 369 29.85 17.40 -7.76
N LEU A 370 28.66 16.94 -8.09
CA LEU A 370 27.48 17.04 -7.24
C LEU A 370 27.25 15.69 -6.58
N PHE A 371 26.88 15.69 -5.33
CA PHE A 371 26.44 14.46 -4.68
C PHE A 371 25.32 14.75 -3.68
N ASP A 372 24.56 13.70 -3.44
CA ASP A 372 23.38 13.73 -2.58
C ASP A 372 23.33 12.45 -1.79
N MET A 373 22.93 12.56 -0.52
CA MET A 373 22.85 11.41 0.37
C MET A 373 21.63 10.56 -0.01
N ASP A 374 21.89 9.31 -0.34
CA ASP A 374 20.82 8.38 -0.69
C ASP A 374 19.89 8.13 0.51
N GLU A 375 18.60 8.19 0.26
CA GLU A 375 17.56 7.88 1.26
C GLU A 375 17.64 8.69 2.57
N PHE A 376 18.24 9.87 2.51
CA PHE A 376 18.43 10.73 3.69
C PHE A 376 17.11 11.06 4.41
N LYS A 377 16.03 11.22 3.65
CA LYS A 377 14.69 11.41 4.22
C LYS A 377 14.28 10.23 5.09
N GLN A 378 14.56 9.00 4.65
CA GLN A 378 14.24 7.80 5.42
C GLN A 378 15.03 7.76 6.74
N ILE A 379 16.28 8.23 6.73
CA ILE A 379 17.09 8.36 7.95
C ILE A 379 16.41 9.36 8.89
N ASN A 380 15.99 10.53 8.40
CA ASN A 380 15.28 11.52 9.19
C ASN A 380 13.95 10.99 9.74
N ASP A 381 13.18 10.31 8.89
CA ASP A 381 11.85 9.79 9.23
C ASP A 381 11.96 8.63 10.26
N THR A 382 13.05 7.85 10.19
CA THR A 382 13.26 6.69 11.06
C THR A 382 13.95 7.04 12.37
N TYR A 383 14.95 7.95 12.34
CA TYR A 383 15.87 8.21 13.45
C TYR A 383 15.84 9.67 13.92
N ALA A 384 14.88 10.45 13.45
CA ALA A 384 14.70 11.87 13.70
C ALA A 384 15.78 12.78 13.07
N HIS A 385 15.48 14.07 12.99
CA HIS A 385 16.37 15.06 12.37
C HIS A 385 17.74 15.17 13.03
N ALA A 386 17.85 14.82 14.31
CA ALA A 386 19.16 14.84 15.00
C ALA A 386 20.16 13.83 14.40
N ALA A 387 19.67 12.66 13.97
CA ALA A 387 20.49 11.67 13.27
C ALA A 387 20.88 12.18 11.87
N GLY A 388 19.95 12.78 11.12
CA GLY A 388 20.25 13.39 9.85
C GLY A 388 21.26 14.56 9.96
N ASP A 389 21.11 15.40 10.97
CA ASP A 389 22.06 16.47 11.27
C ASP A 389 23.47 15.94 11.57
N TRP A 390 23.53 14.85 12.32
CA TRP A 390 24.79 14.16 12.58
C TRP A 390 25.39 13.62 11.28
N VAL A 391 24.59 13.00 10.43
CA VAL A 391 25.02 12.50 9.11
C VAL A 391 25.62 13.64 8.29
N LEU A 392 24.90 14.74 8.14
CA LEU A 392 25.38 15.88 7.34
C LEU A 392 26.69 16.47 7.87
N ARG A 393 26.85 16.60 9.18
CA ARG A 393 28.10 17.07 9.80
C ARG A 393 29.24 16.08 9.52
N THR A 394 28.97 14.79 9.70
CA THR A 394 29.98 13.75 9.52
C THR A 394 30.41 13.64 8.07
N VAL A 395 29.45 13.68 7.13
CA VAL A 395 29.74 13.71 5.69
C VAL A 395 30.56 14.95 5.33
N GLY A 396 30.16 16.12 5.82
CA GLY A 396 30.92 17.36 5.60
C GLY A 396 32.40 17.23 6.03
N SER A 397 32.63 16.70 7.23
CA SER A 397 33.99 16.51 7.74
C SER A 397 34.77 15.40 6.98
N THR A 398 34.10 14.29 6.65
CA THR A 398 34.70 13.17 5.92
C THR A 398 35.14 13.59 4.52
N ILE A 399 34.28 14.28 3.79
CA ILE A 399 34.57 14.75 2.43
C ILE A 399 35.69 15.81 2.47
N THR A 400 35.67 16.74 3.43
CA THR A 400 36.76 17.71 3.61
C THR A 400 38.09 17.02 3.72
N GLY A 401 38.19 15.88 4.42
CA GLY A 401 39.42 15.09 4.52
C GLY A 401 39.89 14.46 3.22
N CYS A 402 39.02 14.32 2.22
CA CYS A 402 39.34 13.77 0.89
C CYS A 402 39.84 14.82 -0.10
N LEU A 403 39.69 16.11 0.21
CA LEU A 403 39.90 17.24 -0.69
C LEU A 403 41.25 17.89 -0.49
N ARG A 404 41.76 18.57 -1.53
CA ARG A 404 42.97 19.39 -1.50
C ARG A 404 42.60 20.81 -1.03
N SER A 405 43.59 21.57 -0.61
CA SER A 405 43.40 22.93 -0.08
C SER A 405 42.82 23.95 -1.08
N HIS A 406 42.92 23.68 -2.37
CA HIS A 406 42.40 24.53 -3.46
C HIS A 406 41.09 24.04 -4.04
N ASP A 407 40.60 22.87 -3.61
CA ASP A 407 39.29 22.37 -3.99
C ASP A 407 38.21 23.13 -3.21
N LEU A 408 37.13 23.45 -3.88
CA LEU A 408 36.02 24.14 -3.25
C LEU A 408 34.94 23.11 -2.88
N PHE A 409 34.45 23.22 -1.65
CA PHE A 409 33.44 22.29 -1.15
C PHE A 409 32.32 23.09 -0.45
N GLY A 410 31.09 22.80 -0.80
CA GLY A 410 29.94 23.45 -0.22
C GLY A 410 28.70 22.60 -0.17
N ARG A 411 27.78 22.97 0.72
CA ARG A 411 26.46 22.40 0.82
C ARG A 411 25.48 23.29 0.05
N LEU A 412 24.78 22.70 -0.94
CA LEU A 412 23.82 23.45 -1.77
C LEU A 412 22.45 23.58 -1.12
N GLY A 413 22.08 22.63 -0.26
CA GLY A 413 20.82 22.60 0.48
C GLY A 413 20.42 21.19 0.87
N GLY A 414 19.65 21.01 1.92
CA GLY A 414 19.20 19.68 2.35
C GLY A 414 20.37 18.68 2.55
N GLU A 415 20.35 17.63 1.76
CA GLU A 415 21.36 16.58 1.67
C GLU A 415 22.31 16.72 0.48
N GLU A 416 22.23 17.83 -0.26
CA GLU A 416 23.02 18.08 -1.47
C GLU A 416 24.31 18.84 -1.20
N PHE A 417 25.37 18.35 -1.78
CA PHE A 417 26.73 18.89 -1.67
C PHE A 417 27.35 19.06 -3.05
N ALA A 418 28.25 20.01 -3.15
CA ALA A 418 28.99 20.27 -4.38
C ALA A 418 30.48 20.45 -4.12
N ILE A 419 31.28 19.94 -5.03
CA ILE A 419 32.72 20.12 -5.04
C ILE A 419 33.10 20.72 -6.40
N CYS A 420 33.91 21.78 -6.37
CA CYS A 420 34.51 22.33 -7.58
C CYS A 420 36.02 22.07 -7.54
N LEU A 421 36.53 21.50 -8.60
CA LEU A 421 37.90 20.96 -8.72
C LEU A 421 38.65 21.71 -9.84
N PRO A 422 39.33 22.83 -9.53
CA PRO A 422 40.17 23.49 -10.50
C PRO A 422 41.33 22.58 -10.97
N HIS A 423 41.71 22.71 -12.23
CA HIS A 423 42.82 21.98 -12.86
C HIS A 423 42.69 20.43 -12.76
N THR A 424 41.47 19.92 -12.81
CA THR A 424 41.19 18.49 -12.62
C THR A 424 40.45 17.96 -13.84
N SER A 425 40.95 16.87 -14.40
CA SER A 425 40.35 16.14 -15.52
C SER A 425 39.15 15.30 -15.05
N GLU A 426 38.36 14.80 -15.99
CA GLU A 426 37.23 13.91 -15.71
C GLU A 426 37.65 12.64 -14.96
N GLN A 427 38.74 12.03 -15.39
CA GLN A 427 39.25 10.81 -14.76
C GLN A 427 39.69 11.04 -13.31
N GLU A 428 40.38 12.16 -13.05
CA GLU A 428 40.79 12.54 -11.69
C GLU A 428 39.57 12.91 -10.82
N ALA A 429 38.61 13.61 -11.39
CA ALA A 429 37.34 13.94 -10.70
C ALA A 429 36.53 12.67 -10.37
N ALA A 430 36.48 11.71 -11.28
CA ALA A 430 35.84 10.43 -11.06
C ALA A 430 36.55 9.60 -9.98
N ALA A 431 37.88 9.56 -10.00
CA ALA A 431 38.64 8.88 -8.96
C ALA A 431 38.48 9.54 -7.57
N LEU A 432 38.40 10.88 -7.52
CA LEU A 432 38.09 11.60 -6.28
C LEU A 432 36.66 11.32 -5.80
N ALA A 433 35.69 11.40 -6.68
CA ALA A 433 34.31 11.16 -6.34
C ALA A 433 34.09 9.71 -5.83
N GLU A 434 34.74 8.72 -6.45
CA GLU A 434 34.66 7.33 -5.98
C GLU A 434 35.33 7.16 -4.60
N ARG A 435 36.43 7.85 -4.35
CA ARG A 435 37.05 7.90 -3.04
C ARG A 435 36.14 8.54 -1.98
N CYS A 436 35.43 9.62 -2.36
CA CYS A 436 34.45 10.27 -1.50
C CYS A 436 33.26 9.34 -1.25
N ARG A 437 32.74 8.67 -2.28
CA ARG A 437 31.64 7.70 -2.18
C ARG A 437 32.00 6.58 -1.20
N ALA A 438 33.15 5.96 -1.40
CA ALA A 438 33.66 4.88 -0.52
C ALA A 438 33.89 5.37 0.91
N ALA A 439 34.37 6.59 1.10
CA ALA A 439 34.54 7.19 2.41
C ALA A 439 33.19 7.38 3.11
N ILE A 440 32.15 7.84 2.41
CA ILE A 440 30.78 7.95 2.97
C ILE A 440 30.25 6.58 3.33
N GLU A 441 30.39 5.59 2.44
CA GLU A 441 29.92 4.22 2.66
C GLU A 441 30.59 3.54 3.87
N SER A 442 31.83 3.94 4.20
CA SER A 442 32.58 3.44 5.33
C SER A 442 32.31 4.12 6.67
N ILE A 443 31.45 5.15 6.70
CA ILE A 443 31.12 5.88 7.93
C ILE A 443 30.37 4.94 8.89
N ASP A 444 30.94 4.74 10.08
CA ASP A 444 30.21 4.08 11.18
C ASP A 444 29.16 5.04 11.76
N SER A 445 27.91 4.66 11.67
CA SER A 445 26.78 5.46 12.18
C SER A 445 26.56 5.31 13.68
N THR A 446 27.23 4.38 14.35
CA THR A 446 27.09 4.12 15.79
C THR A 446 27.21 5.39 16.67
N PRO A 447 28.09 6.35 16.37
CA PRO A 447 28.18 7.58 17.13
C PRO A 447 26.93 8.50 17.06
N SER A 448 26.05 8.27 16.09
CA SER A 448 24.75 8.95 16.03
C SER A 448 23.74 8.44 17.06
N GLY A 449 24.04 7.33 17.76
CA GLY A 449 23.12 6.60 18.62
C GLY A 449 22.32 5.50 17.89
N HIS A 450 22.50 5.35 16.57
CA HIS A 450 21.77 4.42 15.74
C HIS A 450 22.70 3.69 14.77
N ARG A 451 22.28 2.50 14.31
CA ARG A 451 23.02 1.73 13.29
C ARG A 451 22.25 1.74 11.98
N PHE A 452 22.83 2.37 10.97
CA PHE A 452 22.34 2.39 9.59
C PHE A 452 23.50 2.56 8.62
N SER A 453 23.32 2.13 7.38
CA SER A 453 24.29 2.35 6.32
C SER A 453 24.08 3.72 5.68
N LEU A 454 25.18 4.32 5.25
CA LEU A 454 25.17 5.58 4.51
C LEU A 454 25.66 5.32 3.09
N SER A 455 25.02 5.92 2.13
CA SER A 455 25.50 6.00 0.75
C SER A 455 25.15 7.34 0.14
N ALA A 456 25.84 7.67 -0.92
CA ALA A 456 25.57 8.87 -1.68
C ALA A 456 25.77 8.60 -3.17
N SER A 457 24.98 9.27 -3.98
CA SER A 457 25.07 9.27 -5.43
C SER A 457 25.83 10.49 -5.90
N PHE A 458 26.68 10.31 -6.91
CA PHE A 458 27.58 11.33 -7.41
C PHE A 458 27.39 11.55 -8.91
N GLY A 459 27.27 12.82 -9.31
CA GLY A 459 27.28 13.25 -10.71
C GLY A 459 28.49 14.14 -10.98
N ILE A 460 29.15 13.92 -12.10
CA ILE A 460 30.35 14.67 -12.49
C ILE A 460 30.13 15.29 -13.85
N ALA A 461 30.56 16.53 -13.97
CA ALA A 461 30.69 17.20 -15.26
C ALA A 461 32.00 18.00 -15.32
N VAL A 462 32.54 18.15 -16.52
CA VAL A 462 33.85 18.73 -16.74
C VAL A 462 33.83 19.72 -17.88
N ARG A 463 34.37 20.89 -17.65
CA ARG A 463 34.78 21.78 -18.74
C ARG A 463 36.21 21.43 -19.14
N PRO A 464 36.46 20.88 -20.37
CA PRO A 464 37.80 20.57 -20.84
C PRO A 464 38.63 21.83 -21.08
N PRO A 465 39.96 21.69 -21.22
CA PRO A 465 40.81 22.82 -21.59
C PRO A 465 40.36 23.48 -22.90
N GLY A 466 40.22 24.82 -22.89
CA GLY A 466 39.71 25.57 -24.05
C GLY A 466 38.19 25.53 -24.21
N GLY A 467 37.45 24.83 -23.37
CA GLY A 467 35.98 24.85 -23.35
C GLY A 467 35.41 26.20 -22.92
N THR A 468 34.26 26.58 -23.49
CA THR A 468 33.60 27.88 -23.23
C THR A 468 32.45 27.78 -22.22
N ALA A 469 32.06 26.56 -21.83
CA ALA A 469 30.97 26.31 -20.88
C ALA A 469 31.18 27.09 -19.55
N GLY A 470 30.16 27.78 -19.11
CA GLY A 470 30.14 28.50 -17.83
C GLY A 470 29.90 27.56 -16.64
N PHE A 471 30.03 28.11 -15.46
CA PHE A 471 29.77 27.33 -14.22
C PHE A 471 28.37 26.74 -14.20
N GLU A 472 27.34 27.53 -14.59
CA GLU A 472 25.93 27.06 -14.56
C GLU A 472 25.67 25.90 -15.53
N GLU A 473 26.28 25.92 -16.69
CA GLU A 473 26.14 24.86 -17.69
C GLU A 473 26.76 23.56 -17.17
N VAL A 474 27.98 23.62 -16.65
CA VAL A 474 28.67 22.44 -16.09
C VAL A 474 27.99 21.93 -14.81
N LEU A 475 27.45 22.84 -14.00
CA LEU A 475 26.66 22.45 -12.82
C LEU A 475 25.39 21.68 -13.23
N ALA A 476 24.67 22.16 -14.24
CA ALA A 476 23.47 21.48 -14.76
C ALA A 476 23.79 20.11 -15.39
N GLU A 477 24.95 20.00 -16.05
CA GLU A 477 25.45 18.71 -16.57
C GLU A 477 25.79 17.74 -15.43
N ALA A 478 26.40 18.23 -14.32
CA ALA A 478 26.68 17.42 -13.15
C ALA A 478 25.40 16.99 -12.42
N ASP A 479 24.40 17.85 -12.36
CA ASP A 479 23.08 17.54 -11.80
C ASP A 479 22.38 16.44 -12.58
N LYS A 480 22.38 16.52 -13.91
CA LYS A 480 21.86 15.46 -14.78
C LYS A 480 22.58 14.13 -14.56
N ALA A 481 23.90 14.15 -14.42
CA ALA A 481 24.68 12.97 -14.11
C ALA A 481 24.35 12.40 -12.71
N LEU A 482 24.12 13.27 -11.73
CA LEU A 482 23.65 12.87 -10.40
C LEU A 482 22.27 12.24 -10.44
N TYR A 483 21.38 12.80 -11.23
CA TYR A 483 20.06 12.21 -11.47
C TYR A 483 20.18 10.80 -12.07
N ASP A 484 21.05 10.61 -13.08
CA ASP A 484 21.32 9.31 -13.68
C ASP A 484 21.92 8.33 -12.63
N ALA A 485 22.82 8.79 -11.76
CA ALA A 485 23.37 7.99 -10.68
C ALA A 485 22.27 7.47 -9.73
N LYS A 486 21.32 8.33 -9.37
CA LYS A 486 20.17 7.94 -8.54
C LYS A 486 19.27 6.91 -9.21
N HIS A 487 19.01 7.07 -10.51
CA HIS A 487 18.14 6.16 -11.29
C HIS A 487 18.81 4.82 -11.62
N LEU A 488 20.10 4.79 -11.80
CA LEU A 488 20.85 3.57 -12.07
C LEU A 488 21.04 2.65 -10.83
N GLY A 489 20.46 3.03 -9.69
CA GLY A 489 20.46 2.21 -8.46
C GLY A 489 21.27 2.81 -7.33
N ARG A 490 21.53 4.10 -7.34
CA ARG A 490 22.21 4.86 -6.28
C ARG A 490 23.62 4.37 -5.95
N ASN A 491 24.23 4.95 -4.91
CA ASN A 491 25.54 4.58 -4.39
C ASN A 491 26.60 4.41 -5.49
N ARG A 492 26.69 5.38 -6.38
CA ARG A 492 27.61 5.33 -7.53
C ARG A 492 28.02 6.70 -8.02
N VAL A 493 29.05 6.69 -8.81
CA VAL A 493 29.58 7.83 -9.51
C VAL A 493 29.22 7.73 -11.00
N VAL A 494 28.62 8.78 -11.56
CA VAL A 494 28.26 8.84 -12.98
C VAL A 494 28.86 10.11 -13.59
N PRO A 495 29.70 10.04 -14.61
CA PRO A 495 30.13 11.19 -15.38
C PRO A 495 29.07 11.58 -16.42
N HIS A 496 28.92 12.89 -16.69
CA HIS A 496 28.01 13.38 -17.72
C HIS A 496 28.41 12.84 -19.10
N GLY A 497 27.46 12.23 -19.81
CA GLY A 497 27.72 11.60 -21.11
C GLY A 497 28.27 10.15 -21.04
N GLY A 498 28.54 9.63 -19.85
CA GLY A 498 29.16 8.31 -19.67
C GLY A 498 28.25 7.08 -19.83
N VAL A 499 26.96 7.26 -20.08
CA VAL A 499 25.99 6.15 -20.20
C VAL A 499 25.93 5.57 -21.64
N SER A 500 26.67 6.12 -22.59
CA SER A 500 26.61 5.72 -24.00
C SER A 500 27.77 4.85 -24.50
N GLY A 501 28.46 4.10 -23.63
CA GLY A 501 29.57 3.31 -24.16
C GLY A 501 30.33 2.45 -23.15
N GLN A 502 29.73 1.37 -22.65
CA GLN A 502 30.50 0.20 -22.21
C GLN A 502 29.75 -1.09 -22.49
N SER A 503 29.73 -1.44 -23.76
CA SER A 503 29.65 -2.84 -24.18
C SER A 503 30.89 -3.11 -25.01
N SER A 504 31.71 -4.01 -24.53
CA SER A 504 32.98 -4.54 -25.08
C SER A 504 34.28 -3.97 -24.45
N LEU A 505 34.78 -4.73 -23.48
CA LEU A 505 36.16 -5.23 -23.46
C LEU A 505 36.40 -5.98 -22.14
N VAL A 506 36.07 -7.28 -22.13
CA VAL A 506 36.81 -8.27 -21.33
C VAL A 506 37.23 -9.38 -22.29
N ALA A 507 38.46 -9.40 -22.57
CA ALA A 507 39.21 -10.59 -22.96
C ALA A 507 40.23 -10.85 -21.90
#